data_2c5c72f8cab596f9dc9926f2be51017b
#
_entry.id   2c5c72f8cab596f9dc9926f2be51017b
#
_cell.length_a   1.000
_cell.length_b   1.000
_cell.length_c   1.000
_cell.angle_alpha   90.00
_cell.angle_beta   90.00
_cell.angle_gamma   90.00
#
_symmetry.space_group_name_H-M   'P 1'
#
loop_
_entity.id
_entity.type
_entity.pdbx_description
1 polymer ?
#
loop_
_entity_poly.entity_id
_entity_poly.type
_entity_poly.pdbx_seq_one_letter_code
_entity_poly.pdbx_strand_id
1 'polypeptide(L)'
;IPGLELHGIISDGARQVFRHETGADMADLEGSFHRLHDVADIAAPPASGSWEHHGMVVCPCSMASLAAIAGGAGTNLLHRAADVTLKERRPLVLVPRETPLNEIHLKNMLRAHRAGAMIMPPCPGFYHRPETIDALVAGFVGRMLEQLGLDHDLYARWG
;
A
#
# COMPACT_ATOMS: atom_id res chain seq x y z
N ILE A 1 6.25 -12.79 9.17
CA ILE A 1 7.03 -13.48 8.11
C ILE A 1 8.50 -13.39 8.53
N PRO A 2 9.17 -14.52 8.81
CA PRO A 2 10.57 -14.53 9.22
C PRO A 2 11.48 -13.86 8.18
N GLY A 3 12.38 -12.97 8.65
CA GLY A 3 13.33 -12.27 7.78
C GLY A 3 12.74 -11.12 6.95
N LEU A 4 11.47 -10.77 7.13
CA LEU A 4 10.88 -9.61 6.48
C LEU A 4 11.27 -8.33 7.21
N GLU A 5 11.93 -7.42 6.49
CA GLU A 5 12.18 -6.05 6.94
C GLU A 5 11.10 -5.13 6.37
N LEU A 6 10.31 -4.52 7.25
CA LEU A 6 9.23 -3.62 6.86
C LEU A 6 9.67 -2.17 7.03
N HIS A 7 9.79 -1.43 5.93
CA HIS A 7 10.07 0.00 5.91
C HIS A 7 8.78 0.78 5.75
N GLY A 8 8.55 1.81 6.58
CA GLY A 8 7.34 2.61 6.57
C GLY A 8 7.55 4.04 6.09
N ILE A 9 6.55 4.60 5.43
CA ILE A 9 6.41 6.03 5.12
C ILE A 9 4.96 6.39 5.44
N ILE A 10 4.74 7.22 6.45
CA ILE A 10 3.40 7.60 6.90
C ILE A 10 3.16 9.07 6.55
N SER A 11 2.16 9.35 5.70
CA SER A 11 1.80 10.72 5.37
C SER A 11 1.05 11.42 6.52
N ASP A 12 1.10 12.76 6.56
CA ASP A 12 0.38 13.53 7.58
C ASP A 12 -1.13 13.26 7.55
N GLY A 13 -1.72 13.12 6.35
CA GLY A 13 -3.12 12.74 6.20
C GLY A 13 -3.42 11.35 6.79
N ALA A 14 -2.52 10.38 6.61
CA ALA A 14 -2.67 9.05 7.19
C ALA A 14 -2.65 9.11 8.73
N ARG A 15 -1.77 9.92 9.33
CA ARG A 15 -1.72 10.11 10.80
C ARG A 15 -3.03 10.65 11.36
N GLN A 16 -3.65 11.62 10.67
CA GLN A 16 -4.93 12.19 11.08
C GLN A 16 -6.07 11.17 10.96
N VAL A 17 -6.17 10.49 9.81
CA VAL A 17 -7.23 9.53 9.52
C VAL A 17 -7.14 8.31 10.42
N PHE A 18 -5.94 7.77 10.65
CA PHE A 18 -5.74 6.59 11.48
C PHE A 18 -6.35 6.75 12.87
N ARG A 19 -6.07 7.87 13.55
CA ARG A 19 -6.63 8.16 14.88
C ARG A 19 -8.15 8.25 14.86
N HIS A 20 -8.71 8.89 13.83
CA HIS A 20 -10.17 9.06 13.72
C HIS A 20 -10.89 7.73 13.43
N GLU A 21 -10.30 6.87 12.61
CA GLU A 21 -10.97 5.63 12.18
C GLU A 21 -10.76 4.46 13.14
N THR A 22 -9.61 4.38 13.79
CA THR A 22 -9.28 3.23 14.64
C THR A 22 -9.37 3.51 16.13
N GLY A 23 -9.26 4.79 16.54
CA GLY A 23 -9.08 5.17 17.93
C GLY A 23 -7.75 4.74 18.56
N ALA A 24 -6.87 4.06 17.78
CA ALA A 24 -5.58 3.57 18.24
C ALA A 24 -4.50 4.67 18.25
N ASP A 25 -3.43 4.44 19.01
CA ASP A 25 -2.26 5.30 18.97
C ASP A 25 -1.42 4.98 17.71
N MET A 26 -0.95 6.02 17.04
CA MET A 26 -0.05 5.88 15.91
C MET A 26 1.26 5.19 16.30
N ALA A 27 1.71 5.34 17.54
CA ALA A 27 2.91 4.69 18.05
C ALA A 27 2.83 3.16 17.97
N ASP A 28 1.63 2.57 18.12
CA ASP A 28 1.43 1.12 17.99
C ASP A 28 1.73 0.65 16.55
N LEU A 29 1.32 1.45 15.57
CA LEU A 29 1.62 1.17 14.16
C LEU A 29 3.10 1.39 13.86
N GLU A 30 3.67 2.49 14.34
CA GLU A 30 5.08 2.85 14.10
C GLU A 30 6.05 1.79 14.63
N GLY A 31 5.73 1.18 15.78
CA GLY A 31 6.51 0.09 16.37
C GLY A 31 6.56 -1.20 15.53
N SER A 32 5.68 -1.33 14.52
CA SER A 32 5.65 -2.49 13.63
C SER A 32 6.66 -2.42 12.49
N PHE A 33 7.29 -1.27 12.26
CA PHE A 33 8.27 -1.10 11.19
C PHE A 33 9.70 -1.35 11.68
N HIS A 34 10.49 -2.01 10.83
CA HIS A 34 11.95 -2.09 11.01
C HIS A 34 12.58 -0.68 10.96
N ARG A 35 12.10 0.14 10.03
CA ARG A 35 12.47 1.55 9.93
C ARG A 35 11.33 2.40 9.39
N LEU A 36 11.07 3.51 10.05
CA LEU A 36 10.16 4.55 9.59
C LEU A 36 10.96 5.69 8.96
N HIS A 37 10.56 6.11 7.75
CA HIS A 37 11.15 7.23 7.03
C HIS A 37 10.23 8.45 7.10
N ASP A 38 10.82 9.62 7.26
CA ASP A 38 10.06 10.87 7.19
C ASP A 38 9.50 11.09 5.76
N VAL A 39 8.22 11.35 5.66
CA VAL A 39 7.55 11.59 4.38
C VAL A 39 8.09 12.81 3.64
N ALA A 40 8.71 13.76 4.34
CA ALA A 40 9.35 14.94 3.76
C ALA A 40 10.80 14.69 3.30
N ASP A 41 11.44 13.62 3.76
CA ASP A 41 12.84 13.31 3.43
C ASP A 41 12.97 12.62 2.06
N ILE A 42 13.00 13.41 0.99
CA ILE A 42 13.18 12.92 -0.38
C ILE A 42 14.59 12.37 -0.67
N ALA A 43 15.54 12.46 0.28
CA ALA A 43 16.87 11.89 0.19
C ALA A 43 16.98 10.51 0.89
N ALA A 44 15.91 10.05 1.55
CA ALA A 44 15.87 8.75 2.21
C ALA A 44 16.04 7.58 1.22
N PRO A 45 16.55 6.42 1.68
CA PRO A 45 16.82 5.26 0.82
C PRO A 45 15.69 4.88 -0.16
N PRO A 46 14.39 4.90 0.21
CA PRO A 46 13.31 4.57 -0.72
C PRO A 46 13.20 5.50 -1.94
N ALA A 47 13.82 6.67 -1.91
CA ALA A 47 13.85 7.58 -3.05
C ALA A 47 14.85 7.18 -4.14
N SER A 48 15.71 6.19 -3.88
CA SER A 48 16.78 5.74 -4.78
C SER A 48 16.47 4.40 -5.43
N GLY A 49 16.65 4.30 -6.75
CA GLY A 49 16.53 3.03 -7.49
C GLY A 49 17.60 2.00 -7.12
N SER A 50 18.76 2.43 -6.61
CA SER A 50 19.83 1.54 -6.14
C SER A 50 19.56 0.91 -4.77
N TRP A 51 18.60 1.44 -4.01
CA TRP A 51 18.14 0.79 -2.79
C TRP A 51 17.21 -0.37 -3.16
N GLU A 52 17.65 -1.57 -2.84
CA GLU A 52 16.91 -2.79 -3.20
C GLU A 52 15.78 -3.05 -2.22
N HIS A 53 14.61 -3.38 -2.75
CA HIS A 53 13.44 -3.86 -2.01
C HIS A 53 12.60 -4.78 -2.89
N HIS A 54 11.83 -5.69 -2.29
CA HIS A 54 11.03 -6.69 -2.99
C HIS A 54 9.75 -6.12 -3.63
N GLY A 55 9.22 -5.03 -3.08
CA GLY A 55 8.00 -4.40 -3.56
C GLY A 55 7.51 -3.34 -2.59
N MET A 56 6.45 -2.63 -2.98
CA MET A 56 5.85 -1.57 -2.18
C MET A 56 4.32 -1.70 -2.16
N VAL A 57 3.74 -1.40 -1.02
CA VAL A 57 2.28 -1.30 -0.84
C VAL A 57 1.93 0.10 -0.38
N VAL A 58 0.94 0.70 -1.00
CA VAL A 58 0.31 1.95 -0.51
C VAL A 58 -1.09 1.60 0.00
N CYS A 59 -1.23 1.50 1.33
CA CYS A 59 -2.46 1.04 1.99
C CYS A 59 -2.80 1.89 3.22
N PRO A 60 -3.96 2.55 3.25
CA PRO A 60 -4.80 2.84 2.10
C PRO A 60 -4.14 3.85 1.15
N CYS A 61 -4.47 3.78 -0.13
CA CYS A 61 -4.05 4.75 -1.13
C CYS A 61 -5.17 5.78 -1.33
N SER A 62 -4.96 7.01 -0.89
CA SER A 62 -5.92 8.09 -1.14
C SER A 62 -5.99 8.42 -2.64
N MET A 63 -7.13 8.97 -3.10
CA MET A 63 -7.28 9.39 -4.50
C MET A 63 -6.26 10.49 -4.88
N ALA A 64 -5.83 11.30 -3.92
CA ALA A 64 -4.76 12.29 -4.13
C ALA A 64 -3.41 11.61 -4.38
N SER A 65 -3.03 10.61 -3.57
CA SER A 65 -1.80 9.83 -3.78
C SER A 65 -1.87 9.02 -5.09
N LEU A 66 -3.02 8.41 -5.38
CA LEU A 66 -3.24 7.73 -6.66
C LEU A 66 -3.03 8.68 -7.86
N ALA A 67 -3.59 9.89 -7.80
CA ALA A 67 -3.43 10.88 -8.85
C ALA A 67 -1.98 11.32 -9.02
N ALA A 68 -1.26 11.56 -7.92
CA ALA A 68 0.15 11.92 -7.93
C ALA A 68 1.03 10.82 -8.54
N ILE A 69 0.82 9.57 -8.14
CA ILE A 69 1.55 8.39 -8.65
C ILE A 69 1.23 8.19 -10.14
N ALA A 70 -0.06 8.18 -10.51
CA ALA A 70 -0.50 8.00 -11.90
C ALA A 70 -0.03 9.12 -12.82
N GLY A 71 0.14 10.34 -12.28
CA GLY A 71 0.60 11.51 -13.01
C GLY A 71 2.11 11.69 -13.05
N GLY A 72 2.87 10.97 -12.22
CA GLY A 72 4.30 11.23 -12.04
C GLY A 72 4.59 12.58 -11.38
N ALA A 73 3.63 13.13 -10.62
CA ALA A 73 3.67 14.47 -10.03
C ALA A 73 3.85 14.41 -8.50
N GLY A 74 4.70 13.49 -8.03
CA GLY A 74 4.93 13.29 -6.62
C GLY A 74 5.69 14.43 -5.94
N THR A 75 5.25 14.81 -4.74
CA THR A 75 5.81 15.92 -3.97
C THR A 75 6.42 15.51 -2.63
N ASN A 76 6.41 14.21 -2.32
CA ASN A 76 6.91 13.66 -1.06
C ASN A 76 7.57 12.30 -1.28
N LEU A 77 8.17 11.76 -0.23
CA LEU A 77 8.89 10.48 -0.27
C LEU A 77 7.99 9.31 -0.66
N LEU A 78 6.72 9.26 -0.21
CA LEU A 78 5.79 8.19 -0.55
C LEU A 78 5.57 8.11 -2.07
N HIS A 79 5.29 9.25 -2.70
CA HIS A 79 5.09 9.34 -4.15
C HIS A 79 6.38 9.03 -4.90
N ARG A 80 7.52 9.53 -4.40
CA ARG A 80 8.83 9.26 -5.00
C ARG A 80 9.20 7.78 -4.92
N ALA A 81 8.98 7.12 -3.79
CA ALA A 81 9.23 5.70 -3.63
C ALA A 81 8.36 4.85 -4.58
N ALA A 82 7.08 5.22 -4.76
CA ALA A 82 6.21 4.56 -5.72
C ALA A 82 6.69 4.74 -7.18
N ASP A 83 7.13 5.95 -7.55
CA ASP A 83 7.72 6.22 -8.86
C ASP A 83 9.00 5.39 -9.09
N VAL A 84 9.88 5.33 -8.09
CA VAL A 84 11.09 4.49 -8.12
C VAL A 84 10.73 3.02 -8.27
N THR A 85 9.75 2.53 -7.51
CA THR A 85 9.29 1.14 -7.58
C THR A 85 8.82 0.78 -8.99
N LEU A 86 8.04 1.67 -9.62
CA LEU A 86 7.56 1.48 -10.99
C LEU A 86 8.69 1.51 -12.02
N LYS A 87 9.60 2.50 -11.96
CA LYS A 87 10.68 2.62 -12.94
C LYS A 87 11.69 1.46 -12.86
N GLU A 88 11.89 0.89 -11.66
CA GLU A 88 12.72 -0.29 -11.45
C GLU A 88 11.96 -1.61 -11.72
N ARG A 89 10.69 -1.52 -12.16
CA ARG A 89 9.81 -2.66 -12.46
C ARG A 89 9.62 -3.62 -11.29
N ARG A 90 9.62 -3.09 -10.08
CA ARG A 90 9.32 -3.84 -8.86
C ARG A 90 7.82 -3.84 -8.59
N PRO A 91 7.28 -4.84 -7.90
CA PRO A 91 5.86 -4.89 -7.56
C PRO A 91 5.42 -3.65 -6.78
N LEU A 92 4.39 -2.95 -7.27
CA LEU A 92 3.71 -1.86 -6.58
C LEU A 92 2.23 -2.19 -6.46
N VAL A 93 1.74 -2.33 -5.22
CA VAL A 93 0.33 -2.55 -4.92
C VAL A 93 -0.27 -1.24 -4.41
N LEU A 94 -1.30 -0.75 -5.09
CA LEU A 94 -2.08 0.41 -4.65
C LEU A 94 -3.44 -0.08 -4.15
N VAL A 95 -3.78 0.25 -2.91
CA VAL A 95 -5.02 -0.15 -2.23
C VAL A 95 -5.93 1.08 -2.10
N PRO A 96 -6.59 1.53 -3.19
CA PRO A 96 -7.46 2.69 -3.14
C PRO A 96 -8.72 2.39 -2.32
N ARG A 97 -9.08 3.29 -1.39
CA ARG A 97 -10.29 3.18 -0.59
C ARG A 97 -11.14 4.44 -0.79
N GLU A 98 -12.10 4.32 -1.70
CA GLU A 98 -13.01 5.41 -2.05
C GLU A 98 -14.33 4.85 -2.61
N THR A 99 -15.44 5.51 -2.25
CA THR A 99 -16.77 5.21 -2.80
C THR A 99 -17.70 6.42 -2.67
N PRO A 100 -18.53 6.77 -3.68
CA PRO A 100 -18.49 6.25 -5.06
C PRO A 100 -17.26 6.75 -5.83
N LEU A 101 -16.91 6.05 -6.91
CA LEU A 101 -15.85 6.47 -7.81
C LEU A 101 -16.35 7.44 -8.87
N ASN A 102 -15.54 8.44 -9.23
CA ASN A 102 -15.76 9.32 -10.36
C ASN A 102 -14.83 8.95 -11.54
N GLU A 103 -15.07 9.61 -12.69
CA GLU A 103 -14.28 9.35 -13.90
C GLU A 103 -12.78 9.61 -13.70
N ILE A 104 -12.40 10.63 -12.93
CA ILE A 104 -10.98 10.96 -12.66
C ILE A 104 -10.32 9.83 -11.89
N HIS A 105 -11.00 9.28 -10.88
CA HIS A 105 -10.51 8.14 -10.11
C HIS A 105 -10.26 6.93 -11.00
N LEU A 106 -11.23 6.57 -11.85
CA LEU A 106 -11.13 5.44 -12.77
C LEU A 106 -10.02 5.62 -13.81
N LYS A 107 -9.85 6.83 -14.35
CA LYS A 107 -8.75 7.15 -15.29
C LYS A 107 -7.40 7.04 -14.61
N ASN A 108 -7.24 7.52 -13.38
CA ASN A 108 -5.99 7.43 -12.62
C ASN A 108 -5.67 5.97 -12.25
N MET A 109 -6.64 5.15 -11.86
CA MET A 109 -6.44 3.71 -11.65
C MET A 109 -5.94 3.04 -12.93
N LEU A 110 -6.60 3.28 -14.06
CA LEU A 110 -6.19 2.73 -15.35
C LEU A 110 -4.77 3.18 -15.75
N ARG A 111 -4.45 4.46 -15.52
CA ARG A 111 -3.13 5.02 -15.84
C ARG A 111 -2.03 4.40 -14.97
N ALA A 112 -2.26 4.29 -13.67
CA ALA A 112 -1.33 3.64 -12.74
C ALA A 112 -1.14 2.16 -13.09
N HIS A 113 -2.24 1.45 -13.43
CA HIS A 113 -2.19 0.06 -13.88
C HIS A 113 -1.35 -0.10 -15.15
N ARG A 114 -1.54 0.76 -16.16
CA ARG A 114 -0.75 0.74 -17.41
C ARG A 114 0.73 1.03 -17.17
N ALA A 115 1.06 1.78 -16.11
CA ALA A 115 2.44 2.02 -15.68
C ALA A 115 3.07 0.82 -14.93
N GLY A 116 2.28 -0.20 -14.59
CA GLY A 116 2.74 -1.43 -13.92
C GLY A 116 2.26 -1.62 -12.49
N ALA A 117 1.49 -0.67 -11.92
CA ALA A 117 0.92 -0.86 -10.58
C ALA A 117 -0.23 -1.87 -10.59
N MET A 118 -0.34 -2.64 -9.53
CA MET A 118 -1.51 -3.46 -9.23
C MET A 118 -2.53 -2.61 -8.47
N ILE A 119 -3.74 -2.49 -9.01
CA ILE A 119 -4.85 -1.78 -8.36
C ILE A 119 -5.68 -2.80 -7.59
N MET A 120 -5.68 -2.68 -6.28
CA MET A 120 -6.30 -3.66 -5.39
C MET A 120 -7.22 -2.96 -4.37
N PRO A 121 -8.43 -2.50 -4.77
CA PRO A 121 -9.40 -1.97 -3.82
C PRO A 121 -9.73 -3.00 -2.74
N PRO A 122 -9.98 -2.60 -1.49
CA PRO A 122 -10.30 -3.52 -0.42
C PRO A 122 -11.71 -4.10 -0.56
N CYS A 123 -11.87 -4.98 -1.57
CA CYS A 123 -13.10 -5.72 -1.84
C CYS A 123 -12.96 -7.12 -1.20
N PRO A 124 -13.53 -7.35 -0.01
CA PRO A 124 -13.38 -8.61 0.69
C PRO A 124 -14.12 -9.74 -0.03
N GLY A 125 -13.48 -10.92 -0.10
CA GLY A 125 -14.12 -12.13 -0.57
C GLY A 125 -14.80 -12.91 0.57
N PHE A 126 -15.94 -13.53 0.29
CA PHE A 126 -16.69 -14.32 1.27
C PHE A 126 -16.62 -15.83 1.02
N TYR A 127 -15.88 -16.26 0.01
CA TYR A 127 -15.81 -17.67 -0.38
C TYR A 127 -15.18 -18.60 0.66
N HIS A 128 -14.32 -18.07 1.54
CA HIS A 128 -13.72 -18.80 2.67
C HIS A 128 -14.55 -18.70 3.96
N ARG A 129 -15.78 -18.13 3.88
CA ARG A 129 -16.75 -18.00 4.99
C ARG A 129 -16.13 -17.35 6.25
N PRO A 130 -15.55 -16.15 6.16
CA PRO A 130 -14.96 -15.51 7.34
C PRO A 130 -16.04 -15.20 8.37
N GLU A 131 -15.79 -15.54 9.63
CA GLU A 131 -16.73 -15.37 10.75
C GLU A 131 -16.49 -14.03 11.49
N THR A 132 -15.36 -13.38 11.25
CA THR A 132 -14.98 -12.13 11.91
C THR A 132 -14.47 -11.12 10.90
N ILE A 133 -14.46 -9.82 11.30
CA ILE A 133 -13.83 -8.75 10.52
C ILE A 133 -12.33 -9.03 10.36
N ASP A 134 -11.67 -9.50 11.40
CA ASP A 134 -10.24 -9.83 11.36
C ASP A 134 -9.95 -10.92 10.32
N ALA A 135 -10.81 -11.95 10.22
CA ALA A 135 -10.67 -12.97 9.19
C ALA A 135 -10.87 -12.41 7.76
N LEU A 136 -11.80 -11.45 7.57
CA LEU A 136 -11.95 -10.74 6.30
C LEU A 136 -10.70 -9.94 5.94
N VAL A 137 -10.16 -9.19 6.91
CA VAL A 137 -8.95 -8.39 6.74
C VAL A 137 -7.75 -9.29 6.45
N ALA A 138 -7.59 -10.40 7.22
CA ALA A 138 -6.52 -11.37 7.01
C ALA A 138 -6.57 -11.96 5.59
N GLY A 139 -7.75 -12.28 5.08
CA GLY A 139 -7.94 -12.75 3.71
C GLY A 139 -7.49 -11.72 2.66
N PHE A 140 -7.83 -10.46 2.86
CA PHE A 140 -7.39 -9.37 1.98
C PHE A 140 -5.86 -9.15 2.06
N VAL A 141 -5.29 -9.12 3.27
CA VAL A 141 -3.84 -8.97 3.49
C VAL A 141 -3.08 -10.12 2.85
N GLY A 142 -3.55 -11.36 3.02
CA GLY A 142 -2.93 -12.53 2.38
C GLY A 142 -2.89 -12.38 0.85
N ARG A 143 -4.00 -11.97 0.22
CA ARG A 143 -4.03 -11.68 -1.23
C ARG A 143 -3.03 -10.60 -1.64
N MET A 144 -2.84 -9.59 -0.81
CA MET A 144 -1.87 -8.53 -1.04
C MET A 144 -0.43 -9.04 -0.94
N LEU A 145 -0.11 -9.88 0.05
CA LEU A 145 1.20 -10.51 0.20
C LEU A 145 1.54 -11.41 -1.00
N GLU A 146 0.57 -12.18 -1.52
CA GLU A 146 0.74 -12.98 -2.72
C GLU A 146 1.13 -12.15 -3.95
N GLN A 147 0.62 -10.91 -4.07
CA GLN A 147 1.03 -10.01 -5.17
C GLN A 147 2.50 -9.56 -5.05
N LEU A 148 3.06 -9.63 -3.85
CA LEU A 148 4.48 -9.37 -3.60
C LEU A 148 5.34 -10.64 -3.66
N GLY A 149 4.74 -11.81 -3.96
CA GLY A 149 5.45 -13.09 -3.95
C GLY A 149 5.84 -13.59 -2.56
N LEU A 150 5.16 -13.10 -1.51
CA LEU A 150 5.42 -13.48 -0.12
C LEU A 150 4.49 -14.62 0.31
N ASP A 151 5.08 -15.69 0.86
CA ASP A 151 4.33 -16.79 1.42
C ASP A 151 3.68 -16.40 2.76
N HIS A 152 2.46 -16.90 2.97
CA HIS A 152 1.69 -16.66 4.19
C HIS A 152 0.70 -17.81 4.46
N ASP A 153 0.14 -17.84 5.67
CA ASP A 153 -0.89 -18.79 6.14
C ASP A 153 -2.15 -18.08 6.67
N LEU A 154 -2.41 -16.84 6.24
CA LEU A 154 -3.47 -15.99 6.78
C LEU A 154 -4.89 -16.48 6.41
N TYR A 155 -5.05 -17.32 5.40
CA TYR A 155 -6.34 -17.92 5.03
C TYR A 155 -6.14 -19.20 4.21
N ALA A 156 -7.16 -20.08 4.20
CA ALA A 156 -7.17 -21.27 3.36
C ALA A 156 -7.34 -20.90 1.88
N ARG A 157 -6.41 -21.36 1.03
CA ARG A 157 -6.50 -21.15 -0.42
C ARG A 157 -7.67 -21.96 -1.00
N TRP A 158 -8.26 -21.43 -2.06
CA TRP A 158 -9.28 -22.12 -2.82
C TRP A 158 -8.63 -23.22 -3.67
N GLY A 159 -9.08 -24.46 -3.53
CA GLY A 159 -8.60 -25.66 -4.27
C GLY A 159 -8.12 -26.75 -3.37
#